data_ed909cc8e81476fb29e6a5929dcf6ea7
#
_entry.id   ed909cc8e81476fb29e6a5929dcf6ea7
#
_cell.length_a   1.000
_cell.length_b   1.000
_cell.length_c   1.000
_cell.angle_alpha   90.00
_cell.angle_beta   90.00
_cell.angle_gamma   90.00
#
_symmetry.space_group_name_H-M   'P 1'
#
loop_
_entity.id
_entity.type
_entity.pdbx_description
1 polymer ?
#
loop_
_entity_poly.entity_id
_entity_poly.type
_entity_poly.pdbx_seq_one_letter_code
_entity_poly.pdbx_strand_id
1 'polypeptide(L)'
;MQAAQDNGRRVVLVQWKKLSENTIEVFSSLKNFCESHPAYNYNTLSNYFSKKKTAYENEEIRLERKPVQVKSPKPDLPKRLFWEFDYDKFDWQRSYRTVIERVIEFGMPEELEIMINFYGRARVVKALKADIPYLTNMGVETACTYFQLNKTELKCYTKKQSTKEHWI
;
A
#
# COMPACT_ATOMS: atom_id res chain seq x y z
N MET A 1 -7.75 -1.54 -23.15
CA MET A 1 -6.67 -1.23 -22.17
C MET A 1 -7.07 0.04 -21.42
N GLN A 2 -7.75 -0.09 -20.28
CA GLN A 2 -8.06 1.06 -19.43
C GLN A 2 -6.88 1.29 -18.51
N ALA A 3 -6.24 2.46 -18.66
CA ALA A 3 -5.22 2.92 -17.72
C ALA A 3 -5.87 3.08 -16.34
N ALA A 4 -5.32 2.36 -15.35
CA ALA A 4 -5.70 2.52 -13.97
C ALA A 4 -5.57 4.00 -13.58
N GLN A 5 -6.66 4.61 -13.13
CA GLN A 5 -6.63 5.96 -12.56
C GLN A 5 -5.75 5.90 -11.31
N ASP A 6 -4.54 6.40 -11.45
CA ASP A 6 -3.62 6.64 -10.35
C ASP A 6 -4.17 7.78 -9.48
N ASN A 7 -4.91 7.43 -8.44
CA ASN A 7 -5.31 8.33 -7.36
C ASN A 7 -4.12 8.60 -6.40
N GLY A 8 -2.90 8.52 -6.88
CA GLY A 8 -1.68 8.74 -6.14
C GLY A 8 -1.64 10.14 -5.52
N ARG A 9 -1.22 10.21 -4.27
CA ARG A 9 -0.83 11.46 -3.60
C ARG A 9 0.11 12.23 -4.51
N ARG A 10 -0.20 13.50 -4.77
CA ARG A 10 0.66 14.39 -5.54
C ARG A 10 1.34 15.37 -4.59
N VAL A 11 2.62 15.62 -4.82
CA VAL A 11 3.37 16.69 -4.18
C VAL A 11 3.57 17.85 -5.15
N VAL A 12 3.79 19.01 -4.59
CA VAL A 12 4.13 20.22 -5.34
C VAL A 12 5.62 20.49 -5.15
N LEU A 13 6.36 20.51 -6.23
CA LEU A 13 7.77 20.89 -6.27
C LEU A 13 7.86 22.35 -6.71
N VAL A 14 8.55 23.16 -5.93
CA VAL A 14 8.80 24.58 -6.22
C VAL A 14 10.28 24.80 -6.38
N GLN A 15 10.71 25.22 -7.54
CA GLN A 15 12.07 25.62 -7.82
C GLN A 15 12.13 27.15 -7.88
N TRP A 16 12.91 27.75 -6.99
CA TRP A 16 13.12 29.20 -6.93
C TRP A 16 14.25 29.59 -7.88
N LYS A 17 13.97 30.50 -8.82
CA LYS A 17 14.93 30.92 -9.86
C LYS A 17 15.89 32.02 -9.40
N LYS A 18 15.49 32.83 -8.41
CA LYS A 18 16.25 33.99 -7.96
C LYS A 18 17.22 33.72 -6.78
N LEU A 19 17.14 32.54 -6.15
CA LEU A 19 18.10 32.15 -5.13
C LEU A 19 19.37 31.60 -5.81
N SER A 20 20.52 32.02 -5.33
CA SER A 20 21.86 31.70 -5.89
C SER A 20 22.21 30.20 -5.87
N GLU A 21 21.41 29.40 -5.19
CA GLU A 21 21.41 27.93 -5.24
C GLU A 21 20.02 27.50 -5.72
N ASN A 22 19.97 26.52 -6.63
CA ASN A 22 18.73 25.91 -7.12
C ASN A 22 17.95 25.27 -5.94
N THR A 23 17.34 26.09 -5.11
CA THR A 23 16.60 25.63 -3.95
C THR A 23 15.26 25.03 -4.42
N ILE A 24 15.06 23.76 -4.09
CA ILE A 24 13.80 23.05 -4.35
C ILE A 24 13.07 22.86 -3.04
N GLU A 25 11.86 23.38 -2.96
CA GLU A 25 10.93 23.13 -1.86
C GLU A 25 9.87 22.12 -2.27
N VAL A 26 9.42 21.29 -1.31
CA VAL A 26 8.41 20.27 -1.55
C VAL A 26 7.24 20.48 -0.61
N PHE A 27 6.06 20.67 -1.18
CA PHE A 27 4.81 20.83 -0.43
C PHE A 27 3.91 19.62 -0.64
N SER A 28 3.21 19.22 0.42
CA SER A 28 2.28 18.09 0.38
C SER A 28 1.02 18.39 -0.47
N SER A 29 0.72 19.66 -0.72
CA SER A 29 -0.39 20.08 -1.57
C SER A 29 -0.19 21.50 -2.11
N LEU A 30 -0.92 21.85 -3.16
CA LEU A 30 -0.95 23.21 -3.71
C LEU A 30 -1.52 24.22 -2.70
N LYS A 31 -2.45 23.76 -1.86
CA LYS A 31 -3.04 24.57 -0.81
C LYS A 31 -1.97 24.99 0.21
N ASN A 32 -1.19 24.03 0.70
CA ASN A 32 -0.11 24.30 1.66
C ASN A 32 0.96 25.24 1.08
N PHE A 33 1.28 25.10 -0.21
CA PHE A 33 2.18 26.03 -0.87
C PHE A 33 1.61 27.47 -0.84
N CYS A 34 0.35 27.66 -1.23
CA CYS A 34 -0.27 29.00 -1.27
C CYS A 34 -0.47 29.59 0.13
N GLU A 35 -0.71 28.77 1.15
CA GLU A 35 -0.77 29.21 2.55
C GLU A 35 0.61 29.71 3.06
N SER A 36 1.69 29.05 2.66
CA SER A 36 3.06 29.48 2.99
C SER A 36 3.53 30.66 2.14
N HIS A 37 2.96 30.85 0.97
CA HIS A 37 3.33 31.90 0.01
C HIS A 37 2.07 32.65 -0.47
N PRO A 38 1.55 33.61 0.32
CA PRO A 38 0.28 34.31 0.02
C PRO A 38 0.26 35.12 -1.29
N ALA A 39 1.45 35.43 -1.85
CA ALA A 39 1.57 36.07 -3.16
C ALA A 39 1.01 35.22 -4.31
N TYR A 40 0.84 33.90 -4.10
CA TYR A 40 0.35 32.96 -5.10
C TYR A 40 -1.07 32.51 -4.78
N ASN A 41 -2.00 32.85 -5.66
CA ASN A 41 -3.42 32.52 -5.47
C ASN A 41 -3.72 31.06 -5.85
N TYR A 42 -4.31 30.31 -4.93
CA TYR A 42 -4.66 28.91 -5.10
C TYR A 42 -5.56 28.65 -6.33
N ASN A 43 -6.61 29.45 -6.51
CA ASN A 43 -7.57 29.27 -7.60
C ASN A 43 -6.91 29.46 -8.97
N THR A 44 -6.04 30.46 -9.08
CA THR A 44 -5.29 30.75 -10.31
C THR A 44 -4.39 29.57 -10.69
N LEU A 45 -3.60 29.06 -9.73
CA LEU A 45 -2.69 27.94 -9.97
C LEU A 45 -3.45 26.62 -10.20
N SER A 46 -4.53 26.39 -9.46
CA SER A 46 -5.35 25.19 -9.62
C SER A 46 -6.00 25.14 -11.01
N ASN A 47 -6.52 26.26 -11.49
CA ASN A 47 -7.09 26.39 -12.83
C ASN A 47 -6.01 26.20 -13.92
N TYR A 48 -4.81 26.73 -13.70
CA TYR A 48 -3.70 26.55 -14.62
C TYR A 48 -3.35 25.06 -14.79
N PHE A 49 -3.15 24.35 -13.67
CA PHE A 49 -2.83 22.92 -13.70
C PHE A 49 -3.95 22.05 -14.25
N SER A 50 -5.18 22.43 -14.08
CA SER A 50 -6.34 21.71 -14.65
C SER A 50 -6.40 21.85 -16.17
N LYS A 51 -6.11 23.05 -16.68
CA LYS A 51 -6.19 23.36 -18.12
C LYS A 51 -4.94 22.91 -18.89
N LYS A 52 -3.74 23.23 -18.41
CA LYS A 52 -2.50 23.03 -19.17
C LYS A 52 -1.75 21.74 -18.88
N LYS A 53 -1.98 21.11 -17.72
CA LYS A 53 -1.29 19.87 -17.28
C LYS A 53 0.24 19.91 -17.33
N THR A 54 0.82 21.10 -17.42
CA THR A 54 2.27 21.37 -17.51
C THR A 54 2.74 22.13 -16.28
N ALA A 55 4.06 22.25 -16.09
CA ALA A 55 4.63 23.09 -15.05
C ALA A 55 4.15 24.53 -15.18
N TYR A 56 3.82 25.17 -14.05
CA TYR A 56 3.61 26.62 -13.99
C TYR A 56 4.98 27.28 -13.83
N GLU A 57 5.25 28.29 -14.63
CA GLU A 57 6.54 28.97 -14.63
C GLU A 57 6.36 30.46 -14.80
N ASN A 58 7.05 31.25 -13.98
CA ASN A 58 7.19 32.69 -14.11
C ASN A 58 8.66 33.09 -13.88
N GLU A 59 8.94 34.39 -13.71
CA GLU A 59 10.29 34.89 -13.49
C GLU A 59 10.91 34.46 -12.15
N GLU A 60 10.10 34.10 -11.18
CA GLU A 60 10.51 33.81 -9.80
C GLU A 60 10.55 32.33 -9.48
N ILE A 61 9.57 31.56 -9.96
CA ILE A 61 9.41 30.15 -9.63
C ILE A 61 9.07 29.28 -10.84
N ARG A 62 9.44 28.02 -10.73
CA ARG A 62 8.88 26.90 -11.50
C ARG A 62 8.19 25.93 -10.54
N LEU A 63 6.92 25.67 -10.79
CA LEU A 63 6.06 24.87 -9.92
C LEU A 63 5.52 23.69 -10.70
N GLU A 64 5.75 22.47 -10.17
CA GLU A 64 5.33 21.21 -10.79
C GLU A 64 4.51 20.37 -9.81
N ARG A 65 3.49 19.69 -10.32
CA ARG A 65 2.81 18.62 -9.58
C ARG A 65 3.36 17.26 -10.01
N LYS A 66 3.96 16.55 -9.08
CA LYS A 66 4.49 15.20 -9.32
C LYS A 66 3.72 14.15 -8.51
N PRO A 67 3.39 13.02 -9.10
CA PRO A 67 2.89 11.89 -8.31
C PRO A 67 3.98 11.42 -7.36
N VAL A 68 3.61 11.15 -6.11
CA VAL A 68 4.52 10.50 -5.17
C VAL A 68 4.50 9.01 -5.47
N GLN A 69 5.54 8.52 -6.09
CA GLN A 69 5.78 7.09 -6.14
C GLN A 69 6.30 6.64 -4.78
N VAL A 70 5.38 6.32 -3.89
CA VAL A 70 5.73 5.57 -2.70
C VAL A 70 6.01 4.16 -3.19
N LYS A 71 7.29 3.79 -3.33
CA LYS A 71 7.65 2.38 -3.37
C LYS A 71 7.23 1.82 -2.02
N SER A 72 6.09 1.12 -1.98
CA SER A 72 5.68 0.39 -0.80
C SER A 72 6.84 -0.53 -0.42
N PRO A 73 7.28 -0.57 0.84
CA PRO A 73 8.30 -1.50 1.26
C PRO A 73 7.86 -2.91 0.83
N LYS A 74 8.77 -3.66 0.26
CA LYS A 74 8.53 -5.00 -0.28
C LYS A 74 9.20 -6.01 0.65
N PRO A 75 8.49 -7.05 1.10
CA PRO A 75 9.13 -8.13 1.84
C PRO A 75 10.02 -8.96 0.93
N ASP A 76 11.09 -9.52 1.47
CA ASP A 76 11.99 -10.42 0.73
C ASP A 76 11.41 -11.84 0.65
N LEU A 77 10.25 -11.95 0.02
CA LEU A 77 9.56 -13.21 -0.21
C LEU A 77 9.79 -13.69 -1.64
N PRO A 78 9.95 -15.00 -1.86
CA PRO A 78 10.25 -15.54 -3.19
C PRO A 78 9.06 -15.42 -4.15
N LYS A 79 9.36 -15.16 -5.42
CA LYS A 79 8.34 -15.05 -6.50
C LYS A 79 7.46 -16.29 -6.64
N ARG A 80 7.97 -17.49 -6.25
CA ARG A 80 7.21 -18.75 -6.34
C ARG A 80 5.90 -18.75 -5.55
N LEU A 81 5.82 -17.96 -4.48
CA LEU A 81 4.59 -17.83 -3.68
C LEU A 81 3.52 -16.96 -4.37
N PHE A 82 3.89 -16.18 -5.39
CA PHE A 82 3.06 -15.16 -6.03
C PHE A 82 3.05 -15.31 -7.56
N TRP A 83 3.18 -16.52 -8.06
CA TRP A 83 3.31 -16.82 -9.49
C TRP A 83 2.10 -16.36 -10.35
N GLU A 84 0.93 -16.19 -9.74
CA GLU A 84 -0.30 -15.72 -10.39
C GLU A 84 -0.33 -14.18 -10.57
N PHE A 85 0.59 -13.46 -9.92
CA PHE A 85 0.57 -12.01 -9.85
C PHE A 85 1.78 -11.38 -10.55
N ASP A 86 1.62 -10.17 -11.05
CA ASP A 86 2.76 -9.36 -11.48
C ASP A 86 3.52 -8.88 -10.23
N TYR A 87 4.57 -9.61 -9.89
CA TYR A 87 5.34 -9.44 -8.66
C TYR A 87 5.93 -8.03 -8.49
N ASP A 88 6.25 -7.34 -9.59
CA ASP A 88 6.88 -6.02 -9.56
C ASP A 88 5.84 -4.90 -9.40
N LYS A 89 4.57 -5.17 -9.73
CA LYS A 89 3.44 -4.26 -9.55
C LYS A 89 2.55 -4.60 -8.37
N PHE A 90 2.92 -5.65 -7.62
CA PHE A 90 2.11 -6.14 -6.52
C PHE A 90 2.09 -5.17 -5.34
N ASP A 91 0.90 -4.75 -4.91
CA ASP A 91 0.73 -3.89 -3.73
C ASP A 91 0.74 -4.73 -2.45
N TRP A 92 1.92 -4.86 -1.86
CA TRP A 92 2.17 -5.67 -0.67
C TRP A 92 1.34 -5.25 0.54
N GLN A 93 1.08 -3.95 0.70
CA GLN A 93 0.32 -3.45 1.84
C GLN A 93 -1.19 -3.67 1.68
N ARG A 94 -1.72 -3.47 0.47
CA ARG A 94 -3.14 -3.66 0.18
C ARG A 94 -3.51 -5.13 0.10
N SER A 95 -2.62 -5.95 -0.45
CA SER A 95 -2.83 -7.39 -0.68
C SER A 95 -2.35 -8.26 0.50
N TYR A 96 -2.23 -7.70 1.71
CA TYR A 96 -1.69 -8.39 2.89
C TYR A 96 -2.39 -9.73 3.20
N ARG A 97 -3.69 -9.85 2.93
CA ARG A 97 -4.45 -11.10 3.14
C ARG A 97 -3.93 -12.21 2.26
N THR A 98 -3.77 -11.94 0.97
CA THR A 98 -3.22 -12.89 -0.01
C THR A 98 -1.79 -13.27 0.35
N VAL A 99 -0.97 -12.31 0.78
CA VAL A 99 0.41 -12.60 1.19
C VAL A 99 0.44 -13.51 2.40
N ILE A 100 -0.34 -13.21 3.45
CA ILE A 100 -0.41 -14.04 4.66
C ILE A 100 -0.93 -15.44 4.33
N GLU A 101 -2.00 -15.54 3.55
CA GLU A 101 -2.57 -16.82 3.10
C GLU A 101 -1.52 -17.66 2.37
N ARG A 102 -0.84 -17.10 1.37
CA ARG A 102 0.16 -17.80 0.57
C ARG A 102 1.38 -18.25 1.38
N VAL A 103 1.85 -17.42 2.29
CA VAL A 103 2.99 -17.77 3.15
C VAL A 103 2.60 -18.85 4.18
N ILE A 104 1.39 -18.79 4.73
CA ILE A 104 0.89 -19.84 5.66
C ILE A 104 0.70 -21.18 4.95
N GLU A 105 0.21 -21.17 3.69
CA GLU A 105 -0.09 -22.39 2.94
C GLU A 105 1.17 -23.03 2.32
N PHE A 106 2.10 -22.23 1.84
CA PHE A 106 3.20 -22.69 0.98
C PHE A 106 4.57 -22.18 1.39
N GLY A 107 4.64 -21.36 2.44
CA GLY A 107 5.89 -20.77 2.91
C GLY A 107 6.72 -21.72 3.74
N MET A 108 8.02 -21.48 3.74
CA MET A 108 8.97 -22.09 4.66
C MET A 108 9.02 -21.30 5.99
N PRO A 109 9.58 -21.87 7.07
CA PRO A 109 9.68 -21.18 8.36
C PRO A 109 10.34 -19.80 8.27
N GLU A 110 11.39 -19.66 7.46
CA GLU A 110 12.10 -18.39 7.25
C GLU A 110 11.21 -17.35 6.57
N GLU A 111 10.34 -17.78 5.66
CA GLU A 111 9.40 -16.90 4.95
C GLU A 111 8.25 -16.43 5.84
N LEU A 112 7.85 -17.27 6.82
CA LEU A 112 6.92 -16.87 7.88
C LEU A 112 7.52 -15.74 8.72
N GLU A 113 8.80 -15.83 9.08
CA GLU A 113 9.48 -14.78 9.83
C GLU A 113 9.61 -13.48 9.02
N ILE A 114 9.97 -13.56 7.74
CA ILE A 114 10.03 -12.41 6.84
C ILE A 114 8.65 -11.70 6.78
N MET A 115 7.58 -12.48 6.62
CA MET A 115 6.22 -11.96 6.61
C MET A 115 5.84 -11.29 7.94
N ILE A 116 6.18 -11.91 9.08
CA ILE A 116 5.90 -11.36 10.40
C ILE A 116 6.68 -10.08 10.64
N ASN A 117 7.96 -10.05 10.27
CA ASN A 117 8.78 -8.84 10.38
C ASN A 117 8.25 -7.69 9.53
N PHE A 118 7.67 -7.99 8.37
CA PHE A 118 7.12 -7.00 7.47
C PHE A 118 5.76 -6.44 7.91
N TYR A 119 4.83 -7.30 8.33
CA TYR A 119 3.46 -6.88 8.70
C TYR A 119 3.27 -6.66 10.20
N GLY A 120 4.12 -7.22 11.02
CA GLY A 120 3.96 -7.31 12.47
C GLY A 120 3.08 -8.50 12.89
N ARG A 121 3.50 -9.23 13.94
CA ARG A 121 2.78 -10.42 14.46
C ARG A 121 1.30 -10.13 14.77
N ALA A 122 1.02 -8.99 15.39
CA ALA A 122 -0.35 -8.62 15.78
C ALA A 122 -1.28 -8.48 14.55
N ARG A 123 -0.80 -7.89 13.45
CA ARG A 123 -1.58 -7.75 12.22
C ARG A 123 -1.82 -9.09 11.54
N VAL A 124 -0.81 -9.98 11.53
CA VAL A 124 -0.94 -11.33 10.96
C VAL A 124 -1.98 -12.13 11.75
N VAL A 125 -1.89 -12.16 13.08
CA VAL A 125 -2.85 -12.84 13.95
C VAL A 125 -4.26 -12.27 13.76
N LYS A 126 -4.42 -10.95 13.71
CA LYS A 126 -5.72 -10.31 13.42
C LYS A 126 -6.28 -10.75 12.06
N ALA A 127 -5.43 -10.82 11.03
CA ALA A 127 -5.86 -11.27 9.70
C ALA A 127 -6.34 -12.73 9.71
N LEU A 128 -5.66 -13.62 10.39
CA LEU A 128 -6.06 -15.03 10.54
C LEU A 128 -7.39 -15.18 11.26
N LYS A 129 -7.62 -14.37 12.32
CA LYS A 129 -8.86 -14.41 13.12
C LYS A 129 -10.06 -13.74 12.43
N ALA A 130 -9.84 -12.67 11.65
CA ALA A 130 -10.93 -11.83 11.17
C ALA A 130 -11.05 -11.69 9.65
N ASP A 131 -9.96 -11.85 8.90
CA ASP A 131 -9.92 -11.44 7.50
C ASP A 131 -9.79 -12.61 6.51
N ILE A 132 -9.09 -13.71 6.88
CA ILE A 132 -8.79 -14.84 5.98
C ILE A 132 -9.89 -15.90 6.10
N PRO A 133 -10.76 -16.03 5.08
CA PRO A 133 -11.93 -16.90 5.16
C PRO A 133 -11.66 -18.36 4.77
N TYR A 134 -10.48 -18.66 4.25
CA TYR A 134 -10.11 -19.98 3.78
C TYR A 134 -8.64 -20.29 4.06
N LEU A 135 -8.40 -21.47 4.60
CA LEU A 135 -7.09 -22.14 4.69
C LEU A 135 -7.33 -23.65 4.53
N THR A 136 -6.35 -24.35 3.96
CA THR A 136 -6.33 -25.82 3.95
C THR A 136 -6.18 -26.36 5.38
N ASN A 137 -6.36 -27.66 5.58
CA ASN A 137 -6.12 -28.25 6.89
C ASN A 137 -4.66 -28.07 7.34
N MET A 138 -3.71 -28.18 6.39
CA MET A 138 -2.30 -27.94 6.65
C MET A 138 -2.04 -26.46 7.04
N GLY A 139 -2.62 -25.50 6.31
CA GLY A 139 -2.51 -24.09 6.63
C GLY A 139 -3.10 -23.74 8.00
N VAL A 140 -4.22 -24.37 8.38
CA VAL A 140 -4.79 -24.25 9.73
C VAL A 140 -3.82 -24.78 10.80
N GLU A 141 -3.19 -25.93 10.58
CA GLU A 141 -2.22 -26.51 11.51
C GLU A 141 -0.97 -25.63 11.63
N THR A 142 -0.44 -25.15 10.51
CA THR A 142 0.69 -24.21 10.49
C THR A 142 0.35 -22.94 11.28
N ALA A 143 -0.81 -22.33 11.04
CA ALA A 143 -1.24 -21.13 11.74
C ALA A 143 -1.40 -21.37 13.25
N CYS A 144 -2.03 -22.46 13.64
CA CYS A 144 -2.23 -22.80 15.05
C CYS A 144 -0.91 -23.05 15.78
N THR A 145 -0.02 -23.84 15.18
CA THR A 145 1.27 -24.18 15.78
C THR A 145 2.19 -22.97 15.90
N TYR A 146 2.34 -22.20 14.82
CA TYR A 146 3.28 -21.08 14.79
C TYR A 146 2.83 -19.88 15.63
N PHE A 147 1.54 -19.58 15.62
CA PHE A 147 0.96 -18.43 16.35
C PHE A 147 0.37 -18.81 17.72
N GLN A 148 0.36 -20.10 18.10
CA GLN A 148 -0.24 -20.62 19.34
C GLN A 148 -1.73 -20.25 19.45
N LEU A 149 -2.48 -20.47 18.35
CA LEU A 149 -3.89 -20.19 18.26
C LEU A 149 -4.72 -21.48 18.34
N ASN A 150 -5.92 -21.39 18.89
CA ASN A 150 -6.90 -22.46 18.78
C ASN A 150 -7.57 -22.42 17.39
N LYS A 151 -7.90 -23.58 16.83
CA LYS A 151 -8.60 -23.68 15.52
C LYS A 151 -9.89 -22.86 15.50
N THR A 152 -10.60 -22.83 16.61
CA THR A 152 -11.86 -22.08 16.77
C THR A 152 -11.72 -20.56 16.72
N GLU A 153 -10.49 -20.03 16.88
CA GLU A 153 -10.23 -18.60 16.76
C GLU A 153 -10.01 -18.15 15.29
N LEU A 154 -9.79 -19.12 14.38
CA LEU A 154 -9.54 -18.82 12.98
C LEU A 154 -10.86 -18.62 12.22
N LYS A 155 -10.97 -17.55 11.45
CA LYS A 155 -12.14 -17.26 10.62
C LYS A 155 -12.48 -18.37 9.63
N CYS A 156 -11.48 -18.97 9.02
CA CYS A 156 -11.67 -20.07 8.07
C CYS A 156 -12.30 -21.30 8.71
N TYR A 157 -12.03 -21.56 10.00
CA TYR A 157 -12.58 -22.70 10.73
C TYR A 157 -14.01 -22.44 11.17
N THR A 158 -14.29 -21.29 11.77
CA THR A 158 -15.65 -20.90 12.20
C THR A 158 -16.62 -20.82 11.03
N LYS A 159 -16.17 -20.35 9.86
CA LYS A 159 -16.96 -20.32 8.64
C LYS A 159 -17.30 -21.72 8.11
N LYS A 160 -16.37 -22.68 8.20
CA LYS A 160 -16.63 -24.08 7.79
C LYS A 160 -17.68 -24.75 8.69
N GLN A 161 -17.71 -24.44 9.97
CA GLN A 161 -18.72 -24.97 10.90
C GLN A 161 -20.12 -24.41 10.60
N SER A 162 -20.24 -23.09 10.42
CA SER A 162 -21.56 -22.47 10.13
C SER A 162 -22.18 -22.95 8.82
N THR A 163 -21.37 -23.40 7.86
CA THR A 163 -21.87 -23.95 6.59
C THR A 163 -22.37 -25.40 6.74
N LYS A 164 -21.84 -26.17 7.70
CA LYS A 164 -22.30 -27.54 7.99
C LYS A 164 -23.64 -27.59 8.74
N GLU A 165 -23.91 -26.62 9.61
CA GLU A 165 -25.18 -26.55 10.37
C GLU A 165 -26.39 -26.14 9.50
N HIS A 166 -26.18 -25.65 8.30
CA HIS A 166 -27.27 -25.26 7.37
C HIS A 166 -27.78 -26.40 6.46
N TRP A 167 -27.20 -27.60 6.56
CA TRP A 167 -27.54 -28.76 5.72
C TRP A 167 -28.04 -29.98 6.51
N ILE A 168 -28.61 -29.76 7.72
CA ILE A 168 -29.27 -30.79 8.51
C ILE A 168 -30.75 -30.43 8.63
#